data_9c6cb2f0dc057fc4ff6064aaf379f85c
#
_entry.id   9c6cb2f0dc057fc4ff6064aaf379f85c
#
_cell.length_a   1.000
_cell.length_b   1.000
_cell.length_c   1.000
_cell.angle_alpha   90.00
_cell.angle_beta   90.00
_cell.angle_gamma   90.00
#
_symmetry.space_group_name_H-M   'P 1'
#
loop_
_entity.id
_entity.type
_entity.pdbx_description
1 polymer ?
#
loop_
_entity_poly.entity_id
_entity_poly.type
_entity_poly.pdbx_seq_one_letter_code
_entity_poly.pdbx_strand_id
1 'polypeptide(L)'
;MVTAARLKETLGNPGVLRGAADLAAVADRVREGLPYAALGAVAKRFDIPPRELTAVLDLPERTLARRKRERRLRAGESDRLLRVARVAALAEEILGDKAKAARWLRRANQALGGKTPLRALDTDLGASQVETVLHRVEHGVFS
;
A
#
# COMPACT_ATOMS: atom_id res chain seq x y z
N MET A 1 -14.77 2.77 -3.24
CA MET A 1 -14.05 3.35 -2.12
C MET A 1 -13.48 2.27 -1.21
N VAL A 2 -12.24 2.41 -0.80
CA VAL A 2 -11.61 1.41 0.07
C VAL A 2 -12.15 1.53 1.50
N THR A 3 -12.67 0.43 2.03
CA THR A 3 -13.23 0.39 3.38
C THR A 3 -12.17 0.04 4.42
N ALA A 4 -12.48 0.31 5.70
CA ALA A 4 -11.61 -0.12 6.79
C ALA A 4 -11.41 -1.64 6.78
N ALA A 5 -12.45 -2.42 6.50
CA ALA A 5 -12.35 -3.88 6.42
C ALA A 5 -11.37 -4.31 5.32
N ARG A 6 -11.43 -3.68 4.14
CA ARG A 6 -10.52 -3.99 3.04
C ARG A 6 -9.08 -3.62 3.38
N LEU A 7 -8.84 -2.49 4.03
CA LEU A 7 -7.52 -2.10 4.47
C LEU A 7 -6.94 -3.08 5.49
N LYS A 8 -7.75 -3.48 6.47
CA LYS A 8 -7.32 -4.47 7.46
C LYS A 8 -6.91 -5.78 6.79
N GLU A 9 -7.72 -6.26 5.85
CA GLU A 9 -7.43 -7.47 5.09
C GLU A 9 -6.12 -7.32 4.30
N THR A 10 -5.95 -6.20 3.61
CA THR A 10 -4.76 -5.91 2.80
C THR A 10 -3.49 -5.91 3.64
N LEU A 11 -3.57 -5.44 4.88
CA LEU A 11 -2.46 -5.41 5.83
C LEU A 11 -2.26 -6.74 6.58
N GLY A 12 -3.02 -7.78 6.24
CA GLY A 12 -2.91 -9.10 6.86
C GLY A 12 -3.68 -9.25 8.16
N ASN A 13 -4.71 -8.44 8.38
CA ASN A 13 -5.54 -8.43 9.58
C ASN A 13 -4.73 -8.37 10.87
N PRO A 14 -3.81 -7.40 11.03
CA PRO A 14 -2.98 -7.33 12.22
C PRO A 14 -3.83 -7.09 13.47
N GLY A 15 -3.41 -7.71 14.59
CA GLY A 15 -4.14 -7.61 15.85
C GLY A 15 -4.34 -6.18 16.34
N VAL A 16 -3.39 -5.28 16.04
CA VAL A 16 -3.47 -3.86 16.43
C VAL A 16 -4.67 -3.15 15.78
N LEU A 17 -5.16 -3.65 14.63
CA LEU A 17 -6.32 -3.09 13.94
C LEU A 17 -7.64 -3.76 14.32
N ARG A 18 -7.60 -4.73 15.22
CA ARG A 18 -8.83 -5.38 15.70
C ARG A 18 -9.69 -4.35 16.43
N GLY A 19 -10.97 -4.28 16.05
CA GLY A 19 -11.90 -3.31 16.62
C GLY A 19 -11.86 -1.94 15.99
N ALA A 20 -10.93 -1.65 15.07
CA ALA A 20 -10.93 -0.41 14.32
C ALA A 20 -12.05 -0.46 13.27
N ALA A 21 -13.17 0.20 13.56
CA ALA A 21 -14.39 0.06 12.77
C ALA A 21 -14.43 0.94 11.52
N ASP A 22 -13.69 2.05 11.51
CA ASP A 22 -13.69 3.01 10.40
C ASP A 22 -12.28 3.46 10.05
N LEU A 23 -12.16 4.26 8.98
CA LEU A 23 -10.87 4.74 8.50
C LEU A 23 -10.14 5.61 9.51
N ALA A 24 -10.87 6.43 10.27
CA ALA A 24 -10.26 7.27 11.31
C ALA A 24 -9.64 6.41 12.41
N ALA A 25 -10.32 5.34 12.83
CA ALA A 25 -9.80 4.41 13.82
C ALA A 25 -8.58 3.66 13.30
N VAL A 26 -8.58 3.27 12.03
CA VAL A 26 -7.40 2.65 11.40
C VAL A 26 -6.22 3.62 11.42
N ALA A 27 -6.44 4.88 11.05
CA ALA A 27 -5.39 5.90 11.05
C ALA A 27 -4.79 6.08 12.45
N ASP A 28 -5.63 6.11 13.48
CA ASP A 28 -5.16 6.25 14.86
C ASP A 28 -4.28 5.07 15.29
N ARG A 29 -4.67 3.85 14.91
CA ARG A 29 -3.87 2.65 15.22
C ARG A 29 -2.55 2.62 14.46
N VAL A 30 -2.55 3.10 13.22
CA VAL A 30 -1.33 3.20 12.39
C VAL A 30 -0.30 4.13 13.05
N ARG A 31 -0.74 5.19 13.71
CA ARG A 31 0.15 6.09 14.45
C ARG A 31 0.88 5.39 15.60
N GLU A 32 0.32 4.33 16.13
CA GLU A 32 0.96 3.52 17.17
C GLU A 32 2.01 2.57 16.58
N GLY A 33 2.00 2.36 15.27
CA GLY A 33 2.91 1.48 14.57
C GLY A 33 2.26 0.14 14.20
N LEU A 34 2.41 -0.23 12.91
CA LEU A 34 1.96 -1.53 12.44
C LEU A 34 2.99 -2.61 12.77
N PRO A 35 2.56 -3.87 12.93
CA PRO A 35 3.52 -4.95 13.11
C PRO A 35 4.37 -5.13 11.85
N TYR A 36 5.61 -5.54 12.02
CA TYR A 36 6.53 -5.81 10.92
C TYR A 36 5.93 -6.77 9.88
N ALA A 37 5.15 -7.74 10.34
CA ALA A 37 4.52 -8.74 9.49
C ALA A 37 3.58 -8.13 8.43
N ALA A 38 3.09 -6.91 8.65
CA ALA A 38 2.23 -6.23 7.67
C ALA A 38 2.96 -5.96 6.35
N LEU A 39 4.29 -5.76 6.38
CA LEU A 39 5.10 -5.62 5.15
C LEU A 39 4.97 -6.85 4.28
N GLY A 40 5.19 -8.02 4.87
CA GLY A 40 5.09 -9.29 4.14
C GLY A 40 3.68 -9.57 3.64
N ALA A 41 2.66 -9.17 4.40
CA ALA A 41 1.27 -9.34 4.00
C ALA A 41 0.95 -8.57 2.73
N VAL A 42 1.36 -7.30 2.66
CA VAL A 42 1.15 -6.46 1.46
C VAL A 42 1.95 -7.02 0.28
N ALA A 43 3.21 -7.33 0.49
CA ALA A 43 4.09 -7.87 -0.55
C ALA A 43 3.51 -9.17 -1.14
N LYS A 44 3.02 -10.06 -0.30
CA LYS A 44 2.45 -11.34 -0.73
C LYS A 44 1.14 -11.15 -1.49
N ARG A 45 0.28 -10.28 -0.99
CA ARG A 45 -1.05 -10.08 -1.59
C ARG A 45 -0.95 -9.57 -3.03
N PHE A 46 -0.01 -8.66 -3.30
CA PHE A 46 0.13 -8.02 -4.61
C PHE A 46 1.36 -8.49 -5.38
N ASP A 47 1.97 -9.58 -4.94
CA ASP A 47 3.13 -10.17 -5.60
C ASP A 47 4.24 -9.13 -5.83
N ILE A 48 4.50 -8.32 -4.82
CA ILE A 48 5.54 -7.29 -4.86
C ILE A 48 6.83 -7.87 -4.28
N PRO A 49 7.94 -7.85 -5.04
CA PRO A 49 9.22 -8.25 -4.45
C PRO A 49 9.53 -7.38 -3.23
N PRO A 50 9.95 -7.99 -2.10
CA PRO A 50 10.22 -7.22 -0.89
C PRO A 50 11.13 -6.02 -1.08
N ARG A 51 12.15 -6.12 -1.94
CA ARG A 51 13.06 -5.02 -2.23
C ARG A 51 12.37 -3.83 -2.89
N GLU A 52 11.41 -4.09 -3.78
CA GLU A 52 10.66 -3.03 -4.42
C GLU A 52 9.78 -2.31 -3.41
N LEU A 53 9.14 -3.07 -2.52
CA LEU A 53 8.29 -2.49 -1.49
C LEU A 53 9.10 -1.64 -0.52
N THR A 54 10.21 -2.16 0.01
CA THR A 54 11.04 -1.41 0.96
C THR A 54 11.68 -0.18 0.32
N ALA A 55 11.98 -0.22 -0.98
CA ALA A 55 12.47 0.95 -1.70
C ALA A 55 11.43 2.07 -1.75
N VAL A 56 10.18 1.71 -2.04
CA VAL A 56 9.07 2.67 -2.06
C VAL A 56 8.80 3.25 -0.67
N LEU A 57 8.99 2.44 0.37
CA LEU A 57 8.80 2.86 1.77
C LEU A 57 10.00 3.60 2.35
N ASP A 58 11.08 3.73 1.57
CA ASP A 58 12.33 4.35 2.04
C ASP A 58 12.85 3.68 3.32
N LEU A 59 12.91 2.34 3.30
CA LEU A 59 13.41 1.51 4.40
C LEU A 59 14.72 0.84 4.01
N PRO A 60 15.87 1.41 4.41
CA PRO A 60 17.17 0.77 4.17
C PRO A 60 17.27 -0.58 4.88
N GLU A 61 18.10 -1.47 4.36
CA GLU A 61 18.27 -2.81 4.93
C GLU A 61 18.57 -2.81 6.43
N ARG A 62 19.41 -1.87 6.89
CA ARG A 62 19.76 -1.77 8.31
C ARG A 62 18.52 -1.45 9.16
N THR A 63 17.72 -0.49 8.70
CA THR A 63 16.48 -0.12 9.39
C THR A 63 15.49 -1.28 9.36
N LEU A 64 15.36 -1.93 8.21
CA LEU A 64 14.48 -3.08 8.05
C LEU A 64 14.83 -4.21 9.03
N ALA A 65 16.13 -4.53 9.16
CA ALA A 65 16.60 -5.55 10.09
C ALA A 65 16.25 -5.18 11.54
N ARG A 66 16.38 -3.90 11.90
CA ARG A 66 16.03 -3.41 13.23
C ARG A 66 14.54 -3.57 13.48
N ARG A 67 13.68 -3.18 12.54
CA ARG A 67 12.23 -3.32 12.69
C ARG A 67 11.80 -4.78 12.79
N LYS A 68 12.49 -5.66 12.08
CA LYS A 68 12.23 -7.09 12.16
C LYS A 68 12.50 -7.61 13.58
N ARG A 69 13.60 -7.18 14.20
CA ARG A 69 13.93 -7.56 15.58
C ARG A 69 12.92 -6.99 16.58
N GLU A 70 12.50 -5.74 16.36
CA GLU A 70 11.51 -5.07 17.21
C GLU A 70 10.10 -5.57 16.95
N ARG A 71 9.87 -6.27 15.84
CA ARG A 71 8.58 -6.79 15.37
C ARG A 71 7.55 -5.70 15.09
N ARG A 72 7.99 -4.46 14.94
CA ARG A 72 7.11 -3.31 14.79
C ARG A 72 7.73 -2.24 13.90
N LEU A 73 6.89 -1.63 13.08
CA LEU A 73 7.27 -0.46 12.30
C LEU A 73 7.04 0.80 13.14
N ARG A 74 7.77 1.85 12.81
CA ARG A 74 7.52 3.17 13.36
C ARG A 74 6.32 3.81 12.72
N ALA A 75 5.80 4.90 13.34
CA ALA A 75 4.59 5.57 12.85
C ALA A 75 4.73 6.06 11.41
N GLY A 76 5.84 6.70 11.08
CA GLY A 76 6.06 7.20 9.72
C GLY A 76 6.16 6.09 8.68
N GLU A 77 6.84 4.99 9.03
CA GLU A 77 6.96 3.81 8.18
C GLU A 77 5.60 3.14 7.98
N SER A 78 4.83 3.05 9.04
CA SER A 78 3.48 2.50 9.03
C SER A 78 2.55 3.31 8.15
N ASP A 79 2.66 4.63 8.21
CA ASP A 79 1.87 5.52 7.36
C ASP A 79 2.20 5.33 5.88
N ARG A 80 3.48 5.18 5.55
CA ARG A 80 3.90 4.91 4.16
C ARG A 80 3.40 3.55 3.68
N LEU A 81 3.45 2.54 4.54
CA LEU A 81 2.90 1.23 4.19
C LEU A 81 1.38 1.30 4.00
N LEU A 82 0.68 2.04 4.85
CA LEU A 82 -0.75 2.26 4.71
C LEU A 82 -1.08 2.92 3.37
N ARG A 83 -0.26 3.89 2.94
CA ARG A 83 -0.41 4.54 1.64
C ARG A 83 -0.37 3.53 0.50
N VAL A 84 0.63 2.64 0.51
CA VAL A 84 0.75 1.60 -0.51
C VAL A 84 -0.44 0.65 -0.44
N ALA A 85 -0.80 0.19 0.75
CA ALA A 85 -1.92 -0.73 0.95
C ALA A 85 -3.23 -0.12 0.45
N ARG A 86 -3.47 1.15 0.72
CA ARG A 86 -4.69 1.85 0.31
C ARG A 86 -4.80 1.95 -1.21
N VAL A 87 -3.73 2.36 -1.88
CA VAL A 87 -3.75 2.49 -3.33
C VAL A 87 -3.83 1.12 -4.01
N ALA A 88 -3.10 0.14 -3.49
CA ALA A 88 -3.16 -1.22 -4.02
C ALA A 88 -4.56 -1.84 -3.85
N ALA A 89 -5.20 -1.60 -2.71
CA ALA A 89 -6.57 -2.05 -2.45
C ALA A 89 -7.56 -1.37 -3.41
N LEU A 90 -7.36 -0.08 -3.69
CA LEU A 90 -8.18 0.64 -4.66
C LEU A 90 -8.01 0.06 -6.05
N ALA A 91 -6.78 -0.27 -6.46
CA ALA A 91 -6.52 -0.92 -7.73
C ALA A 91 -7.22 -2.28 -7.83
N GLU A 92 -7.17 -3.06 -6.76
CA GLU A 92 -7.87 -4.35 -6.69
C GLU A 92 -9.37 -4.17 -6.88
N GLU A 93 -9.95 -3.18 -6.21
CA GLU A 93 -11.38 -2.89 -6.29
C GLU A 93 -11.80 -2.47 -7.70
N ILE A 94 -11.04 -1.56 -8.32
CA ILE A 94 -11.36 -1.03 -9.65
C ILE A 94 -11.11 -2.06 -10.74
N LEU A 95 -10.03 -2.83 -10.67
CA LEU A 95 -9.65 -3.79 -11.69
C LEU A 95 -10.32 -5.15 -11.51
N GLY A 96 -10.93 -5.40 -10.36
CA GLY A 96 -11.75 -6.58 -10.12
C GLY A 96 -11.08 -7.73 -9.38
N ASP A 97 -9.75 -7.82 -9.37
CA ASP A 97 -9.05 -8.83 -8.57
C ASP A 97 -7.61 -8.40 -8.24
N LYS A 98 -7.01 -9.10 -7.26
CA LYS A 98 -5.67 -8.76 -6.78
C LYS A 98 -4.57 -9.10 -7.79
N ALA A 99 -4.77 -10.10 -8.65
CA ALA A 99 -3.78 -10.46 -9.66
C ALA A 99 -3.68 -9.37 -10.73
N LYS A 100 -4.80 -8.83 -11.17
CA LYS A 100 -4.83 -7.69 -12.10
C LYS A 100 -4.19 -6.45 -11.47
N ALA A 101 -4.50 -6.19 -10.20
CA ALA A 101 -3.90 -5.07 -9.47
C ALA A 101 -2.39 -5.24 -9.37
N ALA A 102 -1.90 -6.44 -9.06
CA ALA A 102 -0.49 -6.72 -8.95
C ALA A 102 0.24 -6.42 -10.27
N ARG A 103 -0.30 -6.86 -11.39
CA ARG A 103 0.30 -6.61 -12.70
C ARG A 103 0.28 -5.13 -13.05
N TRP A 104 -0.84 -4.44 -12.79
CA TRP A 104 -0.99 -3.03 -13.09
C TRP A 104 -0.01 -2.18 -12.29
N LEU A 105 0.15 -2.47 -11.02
CA LEU A 105 1.05 -1.72 -10.12
C LEU A 105 2.50 -1.78 -10.56
N ARG A 106 2.91 -2.84 -11.22
CA ARG A 106 4.32 -3.06 -11.61
C ARG A 106 4.57 -2.90 -13.11
N ARG A 107 3.61 -2.36 -13.85
CA ARG A 107 3.76 -2.06 -15.27
C ARG A 107 3.98 -0.57 -15.48
N ALA A 108 4.93 -0.21 -16.35
CA ALA A 108 5.17 1.19 -16.71
C ALA A 108 3.89 1.82 -17.24
N ASN A 109 3.60 3.04 -16.81
CA ASN A 109 2.36 3.74 -17.13
C ASN A 109 2.68 5.11 -17.70
N GLN A 110 2.24 5.38 -18.92
CA GLN A 110 2.55 6.64 -19.59
C GLN A 110 1.93 7.85 -18.89
N ALA A 111 0.76 7.70 -18.30
CA ALA A 111 0.14 8.76 -17.51
C ALA A 111 0.96 9.18 -16.30
N LEU A 112 1.93 8.34 -15.90
CA LEU A 112 2.84 8.60 -14.78
C LEU A 112 4.27 8.87 -15.27
N GLY A 113 4.42 9.32 -16.50
CA GLY A 113 5.74 9.62 -17.06
C GLY A 113 6.59 8.40 -17.33
N GLY A 114 5.98 7.23 -17.53
CA GLY A 114 6.68 5.98 -17.77
C GLY A 114 7.10 5.24 -16.52
N LYS A 115 6.82 5.78 -15.33
CA LYS A 115 7.06 5.08 -14.05
C LYS A 115 5.98 4.03 -13.82
N THR A 116 6.32 3.03 -13.01
CA THR A 116 5.27 2.11 -12.54
C THR A 116 4.44 2.82 -11.47
N PRO A 117 3.14 2.49 -11.36
CA PRO A 117 2.33 3.03 -10.27
C PRO A 117 2.95 2.79 -8.89
N LEU A 118 3.51 1.62 -8.66
CA LEU A 118 4.15 1.30 -7.39
C LEU A 118 5.28 2.29 -7.04
N ARG A 119 6.15 2.61 -8.02
CA ARG A 119 7.24 3.58 -7.80
C ARG A 119 6.73 4.96 -7.45
N ALA A 120 5.62 5.37 -8.05
CA ALA A 120 5.02 6.67 -7.79
C ALA A 120 4.45 6.80 -6.36
N LEU A 121 4.28 5.68 -5.65
CA LEU A 121 3.76 5.69 -4.28
C LEU A 121 4.80 6.11 -3.23
N ASP A 122 6.00 6.45 -3.64
CA ASP A 122 7.05 6.92 -2.74
C ASP A 122 6.78 8.31 -2.16
N THR A 123 5.87 9.06 -2.77
CA THR A 123 5.42 10.36 -2.26
C THR A 123 3.90 10.40 -2.17
N ASP A 124 3.39 11.28 -1.33
CA ASP A 124 1.94 11.50 -1.19
C ASP A 124 1.35 12.03 -2.51
N LEU A 125 2.05 12.98 -3.14
CA LEU A 125 1.62 13.53 -4.42
C LEU A 125 1.57 12.45 -5.51
N GLY A 126 2.58 11.58 -5.55
CA GLY A 126 2.61 10.45 -6.47
C GLY A 126 1.43 9.51 -6.26
N ALA A 127 1.09 9.24 -4.99
CA ALA A 127 -0.08 8.43 -4.66
C ALA A 127 -1.37 9.06 -5.21
N SER A 128 -1.52 10.38 -5.07
CA SER A 128 -2.67 11.09 -5.62
C SER A 128 -2.76 10.98 -7.13
N GLN A 129 -1.62 11.02 -7.82
CA GLN A 129 -1.58 10.84 -9.28
C GLN A 129 -2.03 9.44 -9.67
N VAL A 130 -1.57 8.41 -8.94
CA VAL A 130 -1.98 7.02 -9.19
C VAL A 130 -3.48 6.85 -8.97
N GLU A 131 -4.01 7.42 -7.90
CA GLU A 131 -5.45 7.38 -7.63
C GLU A 131 -6.25 8.04 -8.76
N THR A 132 -5.78 9.17 -9.28
CA THR A 132 -6.41 9.85 -10.41
C THR A 132 -6.45 8.95 -11.64
N VAL A 133 -5.35 8.26 -11.94
CA VAL A 133 -5.30 7.33 -13.08
C VAL A 133 -6.29 6.18 -12.87
N LEU A 134 -6.35 5.62 -11.67
CA LEU A 134 -7.30 4.55 -11.35
C LEU A 134 -8.75 4.98 -11.52
N HIS A 135 -9.10 6.19 -11.08
CA HIS A 135 -10.45 6.69 -11.25
C HIS A 135 -10.81 6.93 -12.73
N ARG A 136 -9.84 7.30 -13.56
CA ARG A 136 -10.06 7.37 -15.00
C ARG A 136 -10.37 6.00 -15.59
N VAL A 137 -9.63 4.97 -15.16
CA VAL A 137 -9.91 3.60 -15.59
C VAL A 137 -11.32 3.18 -15.18
N GLU A 138 -11.69 3.49 -13.93
CA GLU A 138 -13.02 3.19 -13.39
C GLU A 138 -14.15 3.80 -14.22
N HIS A 139 -13.95 5.02 -14.70
CA HIS A 139 -14.95 5.73 -15.50
C HIS A 139 -14.80 5.50 -16.99
N GLY A 140 -13.95 4.55 -17.42
CA GLY A 140 -13.77 4.23 -18.83
C GLY A 140 -12.98 5.26 -19.62
N VAL A 141 -12.24 6.14 -18.92
CA VAL A 141 -11.39 7.14 -19.57
C VAL A 141 -9.96 6.59 -19.61
N PHE A 142 -9.48 6.35 -20.84
CA PHE A 142 -8.12 5.86 -21.03
C PHE A 142 -7.21 7.00 -21.46
N SER A 143 -6.10 7.13 -20.80
CA SER A 143 -5.09 8.12 -21.15
C SER A 143 -4.13 7.58 -22.20
#